data_0e9bff3bd96f6e4ae957e35f4fcd7b8a
#
_entry.id   0e9bff3bd96f6e4ae957e35f4fcd7b8a
#
_cell.length_a   1.000
_cell.length_b   1.000
_cell.length_c   1.000
_cell.angle_alpha   90.00
_cell.angle_beta   90.00
_cell.angle_gamma   90.00
#
_symmetry.space_group_name_H-M   'P 1'
#
loop_
_entity.id
_entity.type
_entity.pdbx_description
1 polymer ?
#
loop_
_entity_poly.entity_id
_entity_poly.type
_entity_poly.pdbx_seq_one_letter_code
_entity_poly.pdbx_strand_id
1 'polypeptide(L)'
;RLGRGLLISLRVVATVTVLVGGCSGLFVLAREVGPLTREWFLVRSVSVSGLHHVTRKEVIGRLALKPDTALYSINPSWLADRIKTHPWIKDATVVLKPLHEIHIDIVEREPAVVVRTLAENLLADSDGFLLAHLGSADDPTLPMLSGVDGKRLVQGKPDDRRPVQVGAALARMVGQTTGGRPDINVGNLNNLVVEVQGVTFQFSESSMNQQWYRFLKMRPALRDVAFDGEGARANEID
;
A
#
# COMPACT_ATOMS: atom_id res chain seq x y z
N ARG A 1 -9.58 27.83 75.38
CA ARG A 1 -9.93 27.81 73.92
C ARG A 1 -8.71 28.14 73.05
N LEU A 2 -7.67 28.82 73.52
CA LEU A 2 -6.45 29.14 72.73
C LEU A 2 -5.59 27.92 72.37
N GLY A 3 -5.51 26.90 73.22
CA GLY A 3 -4.61 25.76 73.01
C GLY A 3 -5.02 24.80 71.82
N ARG A 4 -6.35 24.71 71.53
CA ARG A 4 -6.81 23.88 70.43
C ARG A 4 -6.52 24.48 69.03
N GLY A 5 -6.56 25.81 68.91
CA GLY A 5 -6.21 26.50 67.67
C GLY A 5 -4.74 26.39 67.33
N LEU A 6 -3.87 26.50 68.35
CA LEU A 6 -2.43 26.38 68.18
C LEU A 6 -2.01 24.95 67.73
N LEU A 7 -2.67 23.92 68.30
CA LEU A 7 -2.40 22.53 67.91
C LEU A 7 -2.87 22.19 66.49
N ILE A 8 -3.97 22.80 66.04
CA ILE A 8 -4.48 22.64 64.66
C ILE A 8 -3.54 23.33 63.67
N SER A 9 -3.10 24.57 63.97
CA SER A 9 -2.17 25.27 63.09
C SER A 9 -0.81 24.56 62.98
N LEU A 10 -0.30 24.01 64.07
CA LEU A 10 0.95 23.25 64.07
C LEU A 10 0.84 21.96 63.28
N ARG A 11 -0.29 21.27 63.37
CA ARG A 11 -0.57 20.06 62.52
C ARG A 11 -0.66 20.41 61.05
N VAL A 12 -1.35 21.47 60.67
CA VAL A 12 -1.46 21.92 59.30
C VAL A 12 -0.09 22.30 58.73
N VAL A 13 0.70 23.04 59.46
CA VAL A 13 2.06 23.40 59.05
C VAL A 13 2.93 22.14 58.85
N ALA A 14 2.90 21.21 59.81
CA ALA A 14 3.65 19.98 59.69
C ALA A 14 3.22 19.14 58.48
N THR A 15 1.92 19.03 58.22
CA THR A 15 1.40 18.29 57.02
C THR A 15 1.82 18.95 55.74
N VAL A 16 1.73 20.27 55.63
CA VAL A 16 2.16 21.03 54.44
C VAL A 16 3.67 20.87 54.22
N THR A 17 4.46 20.93 55.25
CA THR A 17 5.91 20.75 55.16
C THR A 17 6.29 19.36 54.67
N VAL A 18 5.61 18.33 55.17
CA VAL A 18 5.83 16.94 54.71
C VAL A 18 5.40 16.76 53.23
N LEU A 19 4.27 17.34 52.86
CA LEU A 19 3.80 17.27 51.44
C LEU A 19 4.75 18.01 50.49
N VAL A 20 5.19 19.24 50.87
CA VAL A 20 6.13 20.01 50.06
C VAL A 20 7.49 19.31 49.99
N GLY A 21 8.00 18.82 51.12
CA GLY A 21 9.25 18.05 51.18
C GLY A 21 9.18 16.75 50.36
N GLY A 22 8.05 16.04 50.46
CA GLY A 22 7.80 14.81 49.64
C GLY A 22 7.72 15.09 48.14
N CYS A 23 6.98 16.13 47.76
CA CYS A 23 6.90 16.53 46.33
C CYS A 23 8.26 17.03 45.80
N SER A 24 9.00 17.80 46.62
CA SER A 24 10.34 18.26 46.23
C SER A 24 11.33 17.10 46.08
N GLY A 25 11.29 16.13 47.03
CA GLY A 25 12.12 14.92 46.94
C GLY A 25 11.80 14.06 45.73
N LEU A 26 10.50 13.86 45.41
CA LEU A 26 10.05 13.15 44.20
C LEU A 26 10.48 13.89 42.94
N PHE A 27 10.40 15.20 42.91
CA PHE A 27 10.83 16.00 41.77
C PHE A 27 12.33 15.91 41.51
N VAL A 28 13.15 15.97 42.58
CA VAL A 28 14.61 15.79 42.48
C VAL A 28 14.95 14.39 42.02
N LEU A 29 14.33 13.36 42.61
CA LEU A 29 14.50 11.96 42.17
C LEU A 29 14.10 11.76 40.70
N ALA A 30 12.97 12.31 40.26
CA ALA A 30 12.53 12.24 38.87
C ALA A 30 13.52 12.94 37.93
N ARG A 31 14.15 14.01 38.35
CA ARG A 31 15.16 14.76 37.57
C ARG A 31 16.48 13.98 37.44
N GLU A 32 16.91 13.30 38.48
CA GLU A 32 18.15 12.50 38.47
C GLU A 32 17.96 11.14 37.75
N VAL A 33 16.79 10.50 37.90
CA VAL A 33 16.50 9.20 37.31
C VAL A 33 16.04 9.35 35.84
N GLY A 34 15.44 10.47 35.46
CA GLY A 34 14.94 10.72 34.11
C GLY A 34 15.97 10.50 32.99
N PRO A 35 17.20 11.01 33.09
CA PRO A 35 18.25 10.75 32.09
C PRO A 35 18.66 9.27 31.98
N LEU A 36 18.74 8.57 33.12
CA LEU A 36 19.13 7.16 33.18
C LEU A 36 18.09 6.24 32.55
N THR A 37 16.81 6.58 32.67
CA THR A 37 15.72 5.80 32.09
C THR A 37 15.57 6.06 30.58
N ARG A 38 16.01 7.22 30.07
CA ARG A 38 15.93 7.55 28.65
C ARG A 38 16.72 6.58 27.79
N GLU A 39 17.90 6.17 28.22
CA GLU A 39 18.74 5.20 27.49
C GLU A 39 18.07 3.83 27.33
N TRP A 40 17.18 3.48 28.24
CA TRP A 40 16.44 2.21 28.21
C TRP A 40 15.31 2.20 27.18
N PHE A 41 14.98 3.34 26.62
CA PHE A 41 13.91 3.48 25.62
C PHE A 41 14.43 3.96 24.26
N LEU A 42 15.75 4.04 24.06
CA LEU A 42 16.30 4.37 22.75
C LEU A 42 16.08 3.23 21.77
N VAL A 43 15.70 3.56 20.53
CA VAL A 43 15.59 2.58 19.45
C VAL A 43 16.99 2.04 19.13
N ARG A 44 17.17 0.73 19.28
CA ARG A 44 18.43 0.04 18.96
C ARG A 44 18.32 -0.87 17.77
N SER A 45 17.13 -1.41 17.51
CA SER A 45 16.91 -2.32 16.42
C SER A 45 15.60 -2.02 15.68
N VAL A 46 15.63 -2.26 14.37
CA VAL A 46 14.46 -2.20 13.51
C VAL A 46 14.42 -3.52 12.75
N SER A 47 13.39 -4.31 12.97
CA SER A 47 13.12 -5.52 12.19
C SER A 47 12.05 -5.23 11.13
N VAL A 48 12.25 -5.76 9.93
CA VAL A 48 11.32 -5.57 8.82
C VAL A 48 11.04 -6.93 8.19
N SER A 49 9.77 -7.24 8.00
CA SER A 49 9.26 -8.47 7.37
C SER A 49 8.37 -8.14 6.17
N GLY A 50 8.12 -9.15 5.30
CA GLY A 50 7.26 -9.01 4.12
C GLY A 50 7.92 -8.32 2.93
N LEU A 51 9.26 -8.31 2.83
CA LEU A 51 10.00 -7.70 1.74
C LEU A 51 10.27 -8.71 0.62
N HIS A 52 10.01 -8.32 -0.64
CA HIS A 52 10.31 -9.07 -1.86
C HIS A 52 11.03 -8.19 -2.89
N HIS A 53 10.45 -7.05 -3.26
CA HIS A 53 11.00 -6.09 -4.23
C HIS A 53 11.68 -4.91 -3.54
N VAL A 54 11.19 -4.53 -2.36
CA VAL A 54 11.73 -3.40 -1.59
C VAL A 54 12.85 -3.86 -0.68
N THR A 55 13.95 -3.11 -0.64
CA THR A 55 15.05 -3.43 0.25
C THR A 55 14.81 -2.88 1.66
N ARG A 56 15.34 -3.59 2.67
CA ARG A 56 15.31 -3.12 4.06
C ARG A 56 15.91 -1.71 4.20
N LYS A 57 16.94 -1.39 3.41
CA LYS A 57 17.61 -0.08 3.43
C LYS A 57 16.68 1.03 2.99
N GLU A 58 15.86 0.80 1.98
CA GLU A 58 14.87 1.78 1.48
C GLU A 58 13.80 2.05 2.54
N VAL A 59 13.30 0.99 3.19
CA VAL A 59 12.32 1.13 4.28
C VAL A 59 12.91 1.94 5.44
N ILE A 60 14.10 1.56 5.93
CA ILE A 60 14.76 2.27 7.02
C ILE A 60 15.05 3.73 6.65
N GLY A 61 15.48 3.99 5.43
CA GLY A 61 15.71 5.35 4.92
C GLY A 61 14.45 6.21 4.97
N ARG A 62 13.28 5.62 4.70
CA ARG A 62 11.99 6.32 4.77
C ARG A 62 11.53 6.61 6.22
N LEU A 63 11.94 5.79 7.19
CA LEU A 63 11.64 6.08 8.60
C LEU A 63 12.23 7.43 9.02
N ALA A 64 13.42 7.78 8.50
CA ALA A 64 14.19 8.98 8.84
C ALA A 64 14.22 9.24 10.36
N LEU A 65 14.40 8.16 11.12
CA LEU A 65 14.58 8.24 12.56
C LEU A 65 15.93 8.89 12.85
N LYS A 66 15.95 9.83 13.79
CA LYS A 66 17.19 10.42 14.26
C LYS A 66 17.91 9.42 15.16
N PRO A 67 19.26 9.45 15.21
CA PRO A 67 20.00 8.81 16.28
C PRO A 67 19.40 9.22 17.64
N ASP A 68 19.38 8.30 18.58
CA ASP A 68 18.87 8.54 19.94
C ASP A 68 17.37 8.89 20.04
N THR A 69 16.56 8.47 19.06
CA THR A 69 15.10 8.59 19.15
C THR A 69 14.57 7.66 20.24
N ALA A 70 13.82 8.21 21.18
CA ALA A 70 13.18 7.42 22.22
C ALA A 70 11.89 6.76 21.69
N LEU A 71 11.70 5.47 22.02
CA LEU A 71 10.57 4.66 21.54
C LEU A 71 9.21 5.29 21.85
N TYR A 72 9.06 5.88 23.05
CA TYR A 72 7.83 6.55 23.49
C TYR A 72 7.50 7.85 22.74
N SER A 73 8.48 8.43 22.02
CA SER A 73 8.26 9.64 21.20
C SER A 73 7.81 9.32 19.77
N ILE A 74 7.75 8.03 19.41
CA ILE A 74 7.41 7.58 18.08
C ILE A 74 5.91 7.37 17.95
N ASN A 75 5.32 7.94 16.92
CA ASN A 75 3.96 7.62 16.50
C ASN A 75 3.99 6.51 15.43
N PRO A 76 3.53 5.28 15.76
CA PRO A 76 3.57 4.16 14.82
C PRO A 76 2.77 4.40 13.55
N SER A 77 1.59 5.03 13.67
CA SER A 77 0.73 5.32 12.51
C SER A 77 1.40 6.30 11.55
N TRP A 78 2.06 7.33 12.07
CA TRP A 78 2.79 8.28 11.25
C TRP A 78 3.97 7.61 10.50
N LEU A 79 4.69 6.69 11.16
CA LEU A 79 5.73 5.90 10.49
C LEU A 79 5.15 5.00 9.40
N ALA A 80 4.04 4.33 9.68
CA ALA A 80 3.36 3.47 8.70
C ALA A 80 2.92 4.27 7.46
N ASP A 81 2.31 5.44 7.66
CA ASP A 81 1.90 6.31 6.54
C ASP A 81 3.09 6.78 5.72
N ARG A 82 4.20 7.07 6.39
CA ARG A 82 5.44 7.47 5.71
C ARG A 82 6.06 6.32 4.90
N ILE A 83 6.00 5.10 5.39
CA ILE A 83 6.45 3.91 4.67
C ILE A 83 5.55 3.68 3.43
N LYS A 84 4.23 3.84 3.56
CA LYS A 84 3.24 3.70 2.48
C LYS A 84 3.40 4.72 1.35
N THR A 85 4.22 5.75 1.49
CA THR A 85 4.59 6.61 0.36
C THR A 85 5.48 5.92 -0.70
N HIS A 86 6.00 4.73 -0.39
CA HIS A 86 6.76 3.95 -1.37
C HIS A 86 5.81 3.30 -2.39
N PRO A 87 6.04 3.44 -3.72
CA PRO A 87 5.13 2.91 -4.74
C PRO A 87 4.82 1.42 -4.58
N TRP A 88 5.81 0.63 -4.23
CA TRP A 88 5.69 -0.82 -4.06
C TRP A 88 5.03 -1.26 -2.74
N ILE A 89 4.75 -0.35 -1.82
CA ILE A 89 4.18 -0.71 -0.53
C ILE A 89 2.67 -0.46 -0.55
N LYS A 90 1.91 -1.55 -0.38
CA LYS A 90 0.44 -1.51 -0.28
C LYS A 90 0.00 -1.14 1.12
N ASP A 91 0.60 -1.79 2.12
CA ASP A 91 0.31 -1.52 3.52
C ASP A 91 1.54 -1.74 4.39
N ALA A 92 1.56 -1.08 5.55
CA ALA A 92 2.63 -1.21 6.52
C ALA A 92 2.04 -1.12 7.93
N THR A 93 2.42 -2.06 8.78
CA THR A 93 2.07 -2.08 10.20
C THR A 93 3.34 -1.89 11.01
N VAL A 94 3.34 -0.91 11.91
CA VAL A 94 4.48 -0.62 12.78
C VAL A 94 4.11 -0.94 14.22
N VAL A 95 4.87 -1.83 14.84
CA VAL A 95 4.69 -2.25 16.24
C VAL A 95 5.94 -1.88 17.04
N LEU A 96 5.73 -1.11 18.11
CA LEU A 96 6.79 -0.78 19.05
C LEU A 96 6.87 -1.89 20.09
N LYS A 97 7.97 -2.65 20.08
CA LYS A 97 8.22 -3.71 21.06
C LYS A 97 9.00 -3.17 22.25
N PRO A 98 8.69 -3.60 23.49
CA PRO A 98 9.53 -3.31 24.65
C PRO A 98 10.98 -3.71 24.36
N LEU A 99 11.94 -3.07 25.05
CA LEU A 99 13.36 -3.36 24.88
C LEU A 99 13.98 -2.89 23.54
N HIS A 100 13.61 -1.69 23.07
CA HIS A 100 14.34 -0.95 22.02
C HIS A 100 14.09 -1.38 20.56
N GLU A 101 13.06 -2.17 20.27
CA GLU A 101 12.81 -2.69 18.95
C GLU A 101 11.58 -2.05 18.29
N ILE A 102 11.72 -1.69 17.01
CA ILE A 102 10.61 -1.39 16.12
C ILE A 102 10.45 -2.58 15.18
N HIS A 103 9.27 -3.17 15.15
CA HIS A 103 8.91 -4.21 14.20
C HIS A 103 7.99 -3.64 13.14
N ILE A 104 8.30 -3.91 11.87
CA ILE A 104 7.57 -3.40 10.72
C ILE A 104 7.18 -4.57 9.84
N ASP A 105 5.87 -4.78 9.70
CA ASP A 105 5.32 -5.73 8.74
C ASP A 105 4.86 -4.99 7.51
N ILE A 106 5.35 -5.40 6.34
CA ILE A 106 5.07 -4.78 5.06
C ILE A 106 4.28 -5.74 4.19
N VAL A 107 3.27 -5.19 3.52
CA VAL A 107 2.58 -5.84 2.41
C VAL A 107 2.96 -5.09 1.15
N GLU A 108 3.67 -5.76 0.25
CA GLU A 108 4.03 -5.19 -1.05
C GLU A 108 2.87 -5.30 -2.04
N ARG A 109 2.87 -4.42 -3.05
CA ARG A 109 1.96 -4.47 -4.19
C ARG A 109 2.48 -5.48 -5.20
N GLU A 110 1.57 -6.17 -5.86
CA GLU A 110 1.89 -7.10 -6.93
C GLU A 110 1.57 -6.46 -8.29
N PRO A 111 2.50 -6.50 -9.26
CA PRO A 111 2.23 -6.06 -10.61
C PRO A 111 1.09 -6.89 -11.22
N ALA A 112 0.10 -6.23 -11.78
CA ALA A 112 -1.05 -6.88 -12.40
C ALA A 112 -1.13 -6.62 -13.90
N VAL A 113 -0.64 -5.46 -14.36
CA VAL A 113 -0.71 -5.02 -15.75
C VAL A 113 0.48 -4.13 -16.10
N VAL A 114 0.78 -4.06 -17.39
CA VAL A 114 1.70 -3.08 -17.98
C VAL A 114 0.87 -1.97 -18.63
N VAL A 115 1.02 -0.75 -18.18
CA VAL A 115 0.40 0.44 -18.79
C VAL A 115 1.33 1.00 -19.84
N ARG A 116 0.92 0.93 -21.11
CA ARG A 116 1.62 1.52 -22.24
C ARG A 116 1.21 2.99 -22.36
N THR A 117 2.15 3.88 -22.17
CA THR A 117 1.98 5.32 -22.42
C THR A 117 2.73 5.73 -23.70
N LEU A 118 2.60 6.97 -24.10
CA LEU A 118 3.33 7.50 -25.27
C LEU A 118 4.86 7.54 -25.06
N ALA A 119 5.31 7.64 -23.80
CA ALA A 119 6.72 7.79 -23.45
C ALA A 119 7.37 6.49 -23.02
N GLU A 120 6.63 5.65 -22.29
CA GLU A 120 7.20 4.51 -21.56
C GLU A 120 6.15 3.47 -21.17
N ASN A 121 6.63 2.29 -20.77
CA ASN A 121 5.80 1.23 -20.22
C ASN A 121 5.99 1.21 -18.71
N LEU A 122 4.89 1.24 -17.97
CA LEU A 122 4.85 1.30 -16.51
C LEU A 122 4.14 0.07 -15.95
N LEU A 123 4.67 -0.48 -14.88
CA LEU A 123 3.98 -1.51 -14.09
C LEU A 123 2.92 -0.85 -13.22
N ALA A 124 1.75 -1.46 -13.16
CA ALA A 124 0.69 -1.05 -12.26
C ALA A 124 0.07 -2.27 -11.56
N ASP A 125 -0.42 -2.06 -10.34
CA ASP A 125 -1.19 -3.06 -9.62
C ASP A 125 -2.67 -3.07 -10.03
N SER A 126 -3.43 -4.02 -9.48
CA SER A 126 -4.87 -4.13 -9.73
C SER A 126 -5.70 -2.95 -9.17
N ASP A 127 -5.15 -2.18 -8.26
CA ASP A 127 -5.78 -0.99 -7.66
C ASP A 127 -5.45 0.28 -8.47
N GLY A 128 -4.67 0.16 -9.55
CA GLY A 128 -4.28 1.25 -10.45
C GLY A 128 -3.14 2.13 -9.95
N PHE A 129 -2.38 1.64 -8.97
CA PHE A 129 -1.16 2.33 -8.54
C PHE A 129 0.01 1.97 -9.43
N LEU A 130 0.76 2.99 -9.86
CA LEU A 130 2.02 2.80 -10.56
C LEU A 130 3.10 2.33 -9.61
N LEU A 131 3.84 1.30 -10.01
CA LEU A 131 4.90 0.70 -9.22
C LEU A 131 6.29 1.14 -9.68
N ALA A 132 6.61 0.86 -10.94
CA ALA A 132 7.92 1.14 -11.54
C ALA A 132 7.81 1.19 -13.07
N HIS A 133 8.92 1.55 -13.72
CA HIS A 133 9.10 1.30 -15.15
C HIS A 133 9.26 -0.19 -15.42
N LEU A 134 8.71 -0.67 -16.54
CA LEU A 134 8.89 -2.06 -16.97
C LEU A 134 10.37 -2.33 -17.23
N GLY A 135 10.92 -3.27 -16.50
CA GLY A 135 12.30 -3.73 -16.63
C GLY A 135 12.41 -5.04 -17.42
N SER A 136 13.61 -5.41 -17.79
CA SER A 136 13.87 -6.68 -18.51
C SER A 136 13.69 -7.94 -17.67
N ALA A 137 13.65 -7.78 -16.33
CA ALA A 137 13.47 -8.88 -15.37
C ALA A 137 12.00 -9.09 -14.98
N ASP A 138 11.10 -8.21 -15.43
CA ASP A 138 9.67 -8.30 -15.10
C ASP A 138 8.99 -9.38 -15.92
N ASP A 139 7.85 -9.87 -15.43
CA ASP A 139 7.08 -10.93 -16.06
C ASP A 139 6.59 -10.49 -17.47
N PRO A 140 7.08 -11.11 -18.56
CA PRO A 140 6.69 -10.76 -19.92
C PRO A 140 5.23 -11.13 -20.22
N THR A 141 4.57 -11.93 -19.39
CA THR A 141 3.19 -12.40 -19.59
C THR A 141 2.15 -11.44 -19.06
N LEU A 142 2.57 -10.39 -18.34
CA LEU A 142 1.63 -9.40 -17.80
C LEU A 142 0.79 -8.77 -18.93
N PRO A 143 -0.53 -8.66 -18.73
CA PRO A 143 -1.44 -7.99 -19.65
C PRO A 143 -1.01 -6.55 -19.97
N MET A 144 -1.30 -6.09 -21.18
CA MET A 144 -0.96 -4.76 -21.63
C MET A 144 -2.19 -3.87 -21.68
N LEU A 145 -2.09 -2.67 -21.11
CA LEU A 145 -3.13 -1.66 -21.17
C LEU A 145 -2.68 -0.47 -22.00
N SER A 146 -3.52 -0.01 -22.90
CA SER A 146 -3.32 1.18 -23.73
C SER A 146 -4.48 2.16 -23.57
N GLY A 147 -4.32 3.40 -24.05
CA GLY A 147 -5.35 4.43 -23.97
C GLY A 147 -5.40 5.16 -22.61
N VAL A 148 -4.41 4.96 -21.74
CA VAL A 148 -4.31 5.65 -20.45
C VAL A 148 -3.43 6.89 -20.59
N ASP A 149 -3.88 8.02 -20.03
CA ASP A 149 -3.06 9.22 -19.90
C ASP A 149 -2.05 9.07 -18.74
N GLY A 150 -0.80 8.73 -19.06
CA GLY A 150 0.25 8.53 -18.08
C GLY A 150 0.49 9.74 -17.17
N LYS A 151 0.32 10.97 -17.67
CA LYS A 151 0.50 12.19 -16.86
C LYS A 151 -0.56 12.30 -15.77
N ARG A 152 -1.81 12.00 -16.09
CA ARG A 152 -2.90 11.97 -15.10
C ARG A 152 -2.71 10.86 -14.07
N LEU A 153 -2.30 9.69 -14.54
CA LEU A 153 -2.08 8.54 -13.67
C LEU A 153 -0.96 8.82 -12.64
N VAL A 154 0.12 9.48 -13.05
CA VAL A 154 1.20 9.91 -12.14
C VAL A 154 0.71 10.92 -11.10
N GLN A 155 -0.27 11.79 -11.43
CA GLN A 155 -0.87 12.70 -10.46
C GLN A 155 -1.65 11.97 -9.36
N GLY A 156 -2.03 10.71 -9.60
CA GLY A 156 -2.51 9.79 -8.57
C GLY A 156 -3.92 10.06 -8.05
N LYS A 157 -4.75 10.82 -8.77
CA LYS A 157 -6.14 11.02 -8.39
C LYS A 157 -6.92 9.72 -8.49
N PRO A 158 -7.87 9.44 -7.59
CA PRO A 158 -8.66 8.20 -7.61
C PRO A 158 -9.36 7.93 -8.95
N ASP A 159 -9.95 8.97 -9.56
CA ASP A 159 -10.67 8.83 -10.82
C ASP A 159 -9.75 8.47 -12.00
N ASP A 160 -8.50 8.94 -11.96
CA ASP A 160 -7.51 8.65 -13.02
C ASP A 160 -7.01 7.20 -12.98
N ARG A 161 -7.21 6.49 -11.86
CA ARG A 161 -6.86 5.06 -11.69
C ARG A 161 -7.93 4.11 -12.21
N ARG A 162 -9.18 4.58 -12.33
CA ARG A 162 -10.32 3.75 -12.73
C ARG A 162 -10.10 3.00 -14.04
N PRO A 163 -9.58 3.60 -15.12
CA PRO A 163 -9.28 2.86 -16.35
C PRO A 163 -8.33 1.69 -16.14
N VAL A 164 -7.30 1.86 -15.31
CA VAL A 164 -6.35 0.78 -14.99
C VAL A 164 -7.01 -0.32 -14.17
N GLN A 165 -7.83 0.03 -13.18
CA GLN A 165 -8.59 -0.94 -12.37
C GLN A 165 -9.53 -1.77 -13.23
N VAL A 166 -10.29 -1.13 -14.12
CA VAL A 166 -11.21 -1.81 -15.04
C VAL A 166 -10.43 -2.70 -16.00
N GLY A 167 -9.34 -2.19 -16.59
CA GLY A 167 -8.48 -2.96 -17.48
C GLY A 167 -7.84 -4.17 -16.79
N ALA A 168 -7.36 -4.02 -15.55
CA ALA A 168 -6.79 -5.11 -14.77
C ALA A 168 -7.83 -6.19 -14.41
N ALA A 169 -9.06 -5.78 -14.09
CA ALA A 169 -10.15 -6.70 -13.84
C ALA A 169 -10.52 -7.49 -15.11
N LEU A 170 -10.63 -6.80 -16.25
CA LEU A 170 -10.92 -7.41 -17.53
C LEU A 170 -9.78 -8.34 -17.98
N ALA A 171 -8.53 -7.92 -17.83
CA ALA A 171 -7.35 -8.72 -18.11
C ALA A 171 -7.34 -10.05 -17.36
N ARG A 172 -7.64 -10.00 -16.06
CA ARG A 172 -7.75 -11.20 -15.22
C ARG A 172 -8.85 -12.13 -15.69
N MET A 173 -10.02 -11.57 -16.00
CA MET A 173 -11.20 -12.34 -16.44
C MET A 173 -10.94 -13.04 -17.78
N VAL A 174 -10.37 -12.35 -18.76
CA VAL A 174 -10.04 -12.89 -20.06
C VAL A 174 -8.86 -13.84 -20.00
N GLY A 175 -7.77 -13.45 -19.35
CA GLY A 175 -6.53 -14.24 -19.27
C GLY A 175 -6.73 -15.61 -18.61
N GLN A 176 -7.55 -15.70 -17.56
CA GLN A 176 -7.88 -16.99 -16.92
C GLN A 176 -8.56 -17.98 -17.86
N THR A 177 -9.23 -17.49 -18.89
CA THR A 177 -10.00 -18.34 -19.80
C THR A 177 -9.26 -18.64 -21.08
N THR A 178 -8.52 -17.67 -21.61
CA THR A 178 -7.86 -17.79 -22.93
C THR A 178 -6.41 -18.25 -22.83
N GLY A 179 -5.77 -18.07 -21.66
CA GLY A 179 -4.37 -18.42 -21.42
C GLY A 179 -3.36 -17.57 -22.18
N GLY A 180 -3.80 -16.51 -22.86
CA GLY A 180 -2.93 -15.58 -23.60
C GLY A 180 -2.67 -14.29 -22.84
N ARG A 181 -1.75 -13.47 -23.36
CA ARG A 181 -1.49 -12.11 -22.89
C ARG A 181 -2.49 -11.16 -23.57
N PRO A 182 -3.51 -10.64 -22.89
CA PRO A 182 -4.44 -9.70 -23.49
C PRO A 182 -3.79 -8.30 -23.63
N ASP A 183 -4.04 -7.65 -24.76
CA ASP A 183 -3.80 -6.22 -24.99
C ASP A 183 -5.16 -5.52 -24.91
N ILE A 184 -5.30 -4.56 -24.01
CA ILE A 184 -6.59 -3.96 -23.68
C ILE A 184 -6.51 -2.45 -23.85
N ASN A 185 -7.38 -1.89 -24.69
CA ASN A 185 -7.55 -0.46 -24.82
C ASN A 185 -8.65 0.02 -23.87
N VAL A 186 -8.25 0.83 -22.89
CA VAL A 186 -9.14 1.38 -21.86
C VAL A 186 -9.40 2.89 -22.04
N GLY A 187 -9.08 3.44 -23.19
CA GLY A 187 -9.27 4.87 -23.46
C GLY A 187 -10.73 5.32 -23.45
N ASN A 188 -11.66 4.39 -23.68
CA ASN A 188 -13.09 4.62 -23.52
C ASN A 188 -13.72 3.48 -22.71
N LEU A 189 -14.16 3.77 -21.49
CA LEU A 189 -14.76 2.76 -20.61
C LEU A 189 -16.11 2.19 -21.10
N ASN A 190 -16.79 2.89 -21.99
CA ASN A 190 -18.00 2.40 -22.62
C ASN A 190 -17.71 1.49 -23.83
N ASN A 191 -16.48 1.49 -24.32
CA ASN A 191 -16.03 0.64 -25.42
C ASN A 191 -14.58 0.20 -25.18
N LEU A 192 -14.41 -0.80 -24.32
CA LEU A 192 -13.14 -1.44 -24.05
C LEU A 192 -12.84 -2.44 -25.14
N VAL A 193 -11.70 -2.35 -25.76
CA VAL A 193 -11.27 -3.27 -26.80
C VAL A 193 -10.19 -4.19 -26.26
N VAL A 194 -10.41 -5.49 -26.32
CA VAL A 194 -9.49 -6.53 -25.85
C VAL A 194 -9.05 -7.37 -27.03
N GLU A 195 -7.76 -7.43 -27.25
CA GLU A 195 -7.15 -8.33 -28.23
C GLU A 195 -6.37 -9.44 -27.49
N VAL A 196 -6.70 -10.69 -27.82
CA VAL A 196 -6.00 -11.85 -27.27
C VAL A 196 -5.99 -12.97 -28.30
N GLN A 197 -4.80 -13.52 -28.61
CA GLN A 197 -4.61 -14.60 -29.58
C GLN A 197 -5.27 -14.33 -30.95
N GLY A 198 -5.25 -13.06 -31.41
CA GLY A 198 -5.83 -12.66 -32.69
C GLY A 198 -7.37 -12.51 -32.69
N VAL A 199 -8.02 -12.67 -31.55
CA VAL A 199 -9.46 -12.41 -31.38
C VAL A 199 -9.66 -11.08 -30.67
N THR A 200 -10.55 -10.27 -31.25
CA THR A 200 -10.91 -8.96 -30.68
C THR A 200 -12.29 -9.05 -30.02
N PHE A 201 -12.37 -8.60 -28.79
CA PHE A 201 -13.61 -8.47 -28.01
C PHE A 201 -13.88 -7.00 -27.70
N GLN A 202 -15.15 -6.65 -27.66
CA GLN A 202 -15.59 -5.33 -27.23
C GLN A 202 -16.45 -5.45 -25.97
N PHE A 203 -16.14 -4.64 -24.95
CA PHE A 203 -16.85 -4.64 -23.69
C PHE A 203 -17.24 -3.22 -23.28
N SER A 204 -18.36 -3.10 -22.62
CA SER A 204 -18.68 -1.89 -21.84
C SER A 204 -18.47 -2.18 -20.37
N GLU A 205 -17.85 -1.24 -19.63
CA GLU A 205 -17.63 -1.37 -18.17
C GLU A 205 -18.89 -1.81 -17.43
N SER A 206 -20.05 -1.20 -17.77
CA SER A 206 -21.32 -1.45 -17.11
C SER A 206 -21.88 -2.86 -17.30
N SER A 207 -21.54 -3.53 -18.40
CA SER A 207 -22.07 -4.85 -18.77
C SER A 207 -20.99 -5.94 -18.95
N MET A 208 -19.74 -5.63 -18.66
CA MET A 208 -18.57 -6.48 -18.86
C MET A 208 -18.77 -7.92 -18.36
N ASN A 209 -19.25 -8.10 -17.13
CA ASN A 209 -19.47 -9.41 -16.55
C ASN A 209 -20.57 -10.19 -17.29
N GLN A 210 -21.63 -9.51 -17.71
CA GLN A 210 -22.75 -10.14 -18.43
C GLN A 210 -22.34 -10.53 -19.83
N GLN A 211 -21.60 -9.69 -20.55
CA GLN A 211 -21.07 -9.96 -21.89
C GLN A 211 -20.11 -11.15 -21.84
N TRP A 212 -19.19 -11.17 -20.86
CA TRP A 212 -18.28 -12.28 -20.66
C TRP A 212 -19.00 -13.61 -20.37
N TYR A 213 -19.99 -13.59 -19.48
CA TYR A 213 -20.79 -14.77 -19.19
C TYR A 213 -21.54 -15.32 -20.44
N ARG A 214 -22.08 -14.43 -21.28
CA ARG A 214 -22.71 -14.83 -22.55
C ARG A 214 -21.68 -15.47 -23.48
N PHE A 215 -20.49 -14.88 -23.61
CA PHE A 215 -19.40 -15.44 -24.41
C PHE A 215 -19.04 -16.86 -23.91
N LEU A 216 -18.85 -17.05 -22.61
CA LEU A 216 -18.51 -18.36 -22.05
C LEU A 216 -19.57 -19.43 -22.37
N LYS A 217 -20.84 -19.08 -22.40
CA LYS A 217 -21.92 -19.99 -22.80
C LYS A 217 -21.87 -20.33 -24.28
N MET A 218 -21.46 -19.42 -25.13
CA MET A 218 -21.38 -19.62 -26.58
C MET A 218 -20.06 -20.30 -27.00
N ARG A 219 -19.01 -20.18 -26.18
CA ARG A 219 -17.67 -20.69 -26.51
C ARG A 219 -17.62 -22.14 -26.97
N PRO A 220 -18.36 -23.12 -26.40
CA PRO A 220 -18.36 -24.49 -26.92
C PRO A 220 -18.82 -24.59 -28.36
N ALA A 221 -19.81 -23.79 -28.78
CA ALA A 221 -20.32 -23.76 -30.14
C ALA A 221 -19.37 -22.99 -31.10
N LEU A 222 -18.55 -22.09 -30.59
CA LEU A 222 -17.58 -21.32 -31.39
C LEU A 222 -16.21 -21.99 -31.48
N ARG A 223 -15.98 -23.09 -30.76
CA ARG A 223 -14.68 -23.77 -30.67
C ARG A 223 -14.17 -24.25 -32.03
N ASP A 224 -15.07 -24.63 -32.93
CA ASP A 224 -14.75 -25.09 -34.26
C ASP A 224 -14.54 -23.95 -35.28
N VAL A 225 -14.89 -22.70 -34.91
CA VAL A 225 -14.88 -21.56 -35.84
C VAL A 225 -13.77 -20.55 -35.55
N ALA A 226 -13.41 -20.35 -34.29
CA ALA A 226 -12.59 -19.19 -33.88
C ALA A 226 -11.20 -19.53 -33.33
N PHE A 227 -10.93 -20.77 -32.93
CA PHE A 227 -9.68 -21.11 -32.21
C PHE A 227 -8.82 -22.20 -32.87
N ASP A 228 -9.28 -22.83 -33.97
CA ASP A 228 -8.41 -23.65 -34.80
C ASP A 228 -7.60 -22.70 -35.69
N GLY A 229 -6.40 -22.38 -35.21
CA GLY A 229 -5.54 -21.36 -35.78
C GLY A 229 -4.96 -21.65 -37.13
N GLU A 230 -5.75 -21.50 -38.19
CA GLU A 230 -5.27 -21.15 -39.51
C GLU A 230 -6.37 -20.34 -40.27
N GLY A 231 -6.23 -19.03 -40.19
CA GLY A 231 -6.74 -18.17 -41.27
C GLY A 231 -8.15 -17.58 -41.15
N ALA A 232 -8.84 -17.65 -40.04
CA ALA A 232 -10.15 -16.99 -39.93
C ALA A 232 -10.00 -15.63 -39.19
N ARG A 233 -10.09 -14.53 -39.93
CA ARG A 233 -10.41 -13.22 -39.34
C ARG A 233 -11.82 -13.32 -38.76
N ALA A 234 -11.91 -13.46 -37.45
CA ALA A 234 -13.19 -13.42 -36.76
C ALA A 234 -13.82 -12.03 -36.97
N ASN A 235 -14.99 -12.02 -37.58
CA ASN A 235 -15.80 -10.83 -37.67
C ASN A 235 -16.22 -10.42 -36.28
N GLU A 236 -16.27 -9.12 -36.06
CA GLU A 236 -16.78 -8.43 -34.89
C GLU A 236 -18.01 -9.15 -34.33
N ILE A 237 -17.89 -9.61 -33.08
CA ILE A 237 -19.03 -10.17 -32.34
C ILE A 237 -19.53 -9.05 -31.42
N ASP A 238 -20.63 -8.44 -31.84
CA ASP A 238 -21.39 -7.41 -31.12
C ASP A 238 -22.13 -7.98 -29.91
#